data_33f05abeec518c47526e234f873d3ac9
#
_entry.id   33f05abeec518c47526e234f873d3ac9
#
_cell.length_a   1.000
_cell.length_b   1.000
_cell.length_c   1.000
_cell.angle_alpha   90.00
_cell.angle_beta   90.00
_cell.angle_gamma   90.00
#
_symmetry.space_group_name_H-M   'P 1'
#
loop_
_entity.id
_entity.type
_entity.pdbx_description
1 polymer ?
#
loop_
_entity_poly.entity_id
_entity_poly.type
_entity_poly.pdbx_seq_one_letter_code
_entity_poly.pdbx_strand_id
1 'polypeptide(L)'
;MKETMKDVLENNILNYWIEKVTDDENGGFYGRVDGNDQVHPEAEKGAVMNARILWAFSAAYRVLQKSEYLEAATRAKNYVRDHFLDKEYGGIYWSVDYKGNPLDTKKQTYAIGFAIYGFSEYARATGDKEALDIAISLYHDIEKHAFDAKNNGYIEALTREWEPIADMRLSDKDENGSRTMNTHLHIIEPYTNLYRVWKTDELEKNIRNLLDIFTDKLLNKETYHLDLFFNDEWQGKRNIESYGHDIEASWLLHETALVLGDKELLRKIERIIRRIADAADEGLRPDGSMVFEHWKDGDKFDLQRQWWVQCENIIGHIDLYQHFRTEENLLIAITCWNYVAKHLLDAKNGEWHWAILEDGSVNKEDDKAGFWKCPYHNSRMCLELIERDY
;
A
#
# COMPACT_ATOMS: atom_id res chain seq x y z
N MET A 1 -11.35 20.21 -6.54
CA MET A 1 -10.70 18.90 -6.75
C MET A 1 -11.61 17.74 -6.31
N LYS A 2 -12.33 17.84 -5.21
CA LYS A 2 -13.21 16.81 -4.62
C LYS A 2 -14.18 16.15 -5.62
N GLU A 3 -14.96 16.92 -6.38
CA GLU A 3 -15.90 16.37 -7.37
C GLU A 3 -15.19 15.62 -8.49
N THR A 4 -14.01 16.09 -8.91
CA THR A 4 -13.17 15.41 -9.90
C THR A 4 -12.65 14.07 -9.35
N MET A 5 -12.21 14.05 -8.08
CA MET A 5 -11.75 12.82 -7.43
C MET A 5 -12.88 11.81 -7.28
N LYS A 6 -14.08 12.28 -6.95
CA LYS A 6 -15.25 11.42 -6.87
C LYS A 6 -15.61 10.81 -8.24
N ASP A 7 -15.61 11.61 -9.30
CA ASP A 7 -15.87 11.13 -10.66
C ASP A 7 -14.83 10.08 -11.12
N VAL A 8 -13.54 10.36 -10.91
CA VAL A 8 -12.45 9.43 -11.24
C VAL A 8 -12.56 8.14 -10.43
N LEU A 9 -12.81 8.25 -9.12
CA LEU A 9 -12.97 7.09 -8.26
C LEU A 9 -14.11 6.18 -8.73
N GLU A 10 -15.29 6.76 -8.93
CA GLU A 10 -16.49 6.02 -9.26
C GLU A 10 -16.46 5.50 -10.71
N ASN A 11 -16.23 6.39 -11.68
CA ASN A 11 -16.44 6.08 -13.10
C ASN A 11 -15.20 5.53 -13.81
N ASN A 12 -14.00 5.81 -13.33
CA ASN A 12 -12.78 5.31 -13.95
C ASN A 12 -12.20 4.11 -13.19
N ILE A 13 -12.09 4.18 -11.86
CA ILE A 13 -11.43 3.13 -11.07
C ILE A 13 -12.42 2.04 -10.66
N LEU A 14 -13.37 2.34 -9.77
CA LEU A 14 -14.21 1.31 -9.15
C LEU A 14 -15.10 0.58 -10.16
N ASN A 15 -15.67 1.30 -11.12
CA ASN A 15 -16.46 0.67 -12.18
C ASN A 15 -15.63 -0.33 -13.00
N TYR A 16 -14.38 0.00 -13.34
CA TYR A 16 -13.52 -0.93 -14.05
C TYR A 16 -13.34 -2.24 -13.28
N TRP A 17 -13.12 -2.17 -11.97
CA TRP A 17 -12.94 -3.35 -11.13
C TRP A 17 -14.22 -4.17 -10.98
N ILE A 18 -15.37 -3.52 -10.88
CA ILE A 18 -16.67 -4.21 -10.80
C ILE A 18 -17.02 -4.88 -12.14
N GLU A 19 -16.92 -4.15 -13.25
CA GLU A 19 -17.43 -4.62 -14.53
C GLU A 19 -16.47 -5.55 -15.26
N LYS A 20 -15.15 -5.34 -15.14
CA LYS A 20 -14.15 -6.04 -15.92
C LYS A 20 -13.33 -7.05 -15.16
N VAL A 21 -13.03 -6.78 -13.89
CA VAL A 21 -12.11 -7.64 -13.11
C VAL A 21 -12.85 -8.63 -12.22
N THR A 22 -14.14 -8.48 -12.01
CA THR A 22 -14.96 -9.46 -11.29
C THR A 22 -14.93 -10.82 -11.98
N ASP A 23 -14.62 -11.89 -11.24
CA ASP A 23 -14.63 -13.29 -11.73
C ASP A 23 -15.92 -13.98 -11.27
N ASP A 24 -16.92 -14.03 -12.14
CA ASP A 24 -18.19 -14.65 -11.82
C ASP A 24 -18.18 -16.18 -11.95
N GLU A 25 -17.16 -16.73 -12.59
CA GLU A 25 -17.03 -18.18 -12.76
C GLU A 25 -16.36 -18.85 -11.56
N ASN A 26 -15.23 -18.28 -11.08
CA ASN A 26 -14.43 -18.89 -10.01
C ASN A 26 -14.49 -18.08 -8.69
N GLY A 27 -15.26 -17.01 -8.66
CA GLY A 27 -15.40 -16.14 -7.49
C GLY A 27 -14.25 -15.13 -7.32
N GLY A 28 -14.47 -14.16 -6.46
CA GLY A 28 -13.49 -13.08 -6.25
C GLY A 28 -13.29 -12.21 -7.50
N PHE A 29 -12.04 -11.99 -7.86
CA PHE A 29 -11.63 -11.16 -8.99
C PHE A 29 -10.58 -11.90 -9.83
N TYR A 30 -10.52 -11.63 -11.14
CA TYR A 30 -9.47 -12.16 -12.01
C TYR A 30 -8.09 -11.74 -11.53
N GLY A 31 -7.14 -12.67 -11.58
CA GLY A 31 -5.78 -12.42 -11.12
C GLY A 31 -4.97 -11.46 -12.00
N ARG A 32 -5.40 -11.26 -13.28
CA ARG A 32 -4.63 -10.47 -14.24
C ARG A 32 -5.46 -9.89 -15.37
N VAL A 33 -5.23 -8.59 -15.64
CA VAL A 33 -5.56 -7.90 -16.89
C VAL A 33 -4.27 -7.26 -17.38
N ASP A 34 -3.81 -7.61 -18.59
CA ASP A 34 -2.54 -7.10 -19.10
C ASP A 34 -2.58 -5.63 -19.54
N GLY A 35 -1.43 -5.08 -19.92
CA GLY A 35 -1.30 -3.69 -20.36
C GLY A 35 -2.03 -3.36 -21.67
N ASN A 36 -2.53 -4.36 -22.39
CA ASN A 36 -3.39 -4.22 -23.56
C ASN A 36 -4.88 -4.41 -23.22
N ASP A 37 -5.20 -4.44 -21.93
CA ASP A 37 -6.57 -4.53 -21.41
C ASP A 37 -7.24 -5.89 -21.68
N GLN A 38 -6.45 -6.99 -21.82
CA GLN A 38 -6.94 -8.34 -21.98
C GLN A 38 -6.98 -9.08 -20.65
N VAL A 39 -8.12 -9.65 -20.32
CA VAL A 39 -8.29 -10.50 -19.12
C VAL A 39 -7.61 -11.85 -19.35
N HIS A 40 -6.86 -12.32 -18.36
CA HIS A 40 -6.27 -13.66 -18.29
C HIS A 40 -6.99 -14.51 -17.25
N PRO A 41 -8.06 -15.25 -17.62
CA PRO A 41 -8.97 -15.88 -16.64
C PRO A 41 -8.31 -16.97 -15.78
N GLU A 42 -7.24 -17.59 -16.27
CA GLU A 42 -6.52 -18.66 -15.57
C GLU A 42 -5.26 -18.15 -14.85
N ALA A 43 -5.09 -16.82 -14.72
CA ALA A 43 -3.98 -16.27 -13.96
C ALA A 43 -4.15 -16.53 -12.46
N GLU A 44 -3.03 -16.76 -11.78
CA GLU A 44 -3.02 -16.85 -10.31
C GLU A 44 -3.53 -15.57 -9.65
N LYS A 45 -4.12 -15.71 -8.47
CA LYS A 45 -4.68 -14.62 -7.69
C LYS A 45 -3.78 -14.35 -6.48
N GLY A 46 -3.22 -13.14 -6.42
CA GLY A 46 -2.32 -12.74 -5.33
C GLY A 46 -3.06 -12.30 -4.08
N ALA A 47 -2.51 -12.60 -2.91
CA ALA A 47 -3.05 -12.17 -1.62
C ALA A 47 -3.09 -10.65 -1.50
N VAL A 48 -2.02 -9.98 -1.90
CA VAL A 48 -1.90 -8.51 -1.84
C VAL A 48 -3.02 -7.85 -2.66
N MET A 49 -3.21 -8.29 -3.89
CA MET A 49 -4.28 -7.75 -4.76
C MET A 49 -5.66 -7.90 -4.10
N ASN A 50 -6.00 -9.10 -3.62
CA ASN A 50 -7.32 -9.37 -3.06
C ASN A 50 -7.56 -8.63 -1.74
N ALA A 51 -6.55 -8.51 -0.88
CA ALA A 51 -6.62 -7.73 0.35
C ALA A 51 -6.79 -6.22 0.08
N ARG A 52 -6.08 -5.69 -0.92
CA ARG A 52 -6.20 -4.29 -1.35
C ARG A 52 -7.54 -3.98 -2.01
N ILE A 53 -8.11 -4.93 -2.78
CA ILE A 53 -9.48 -4.80 -3.31
C ILE A 53 -10.49 -4.73 -2.14
N LEU A 54 -10.34 -5.60 -1.14
CA LEU A 54 -11.18 -5.57 0.06
C LEU A 54 -11.10 -4.21 0.74
N TRP A 55 -9.90 -3.68 0.93
CA TRP A 55 -9.71 -2.36 1.52
C TRP A 55 -10.38 -1.26 0.69
N ALA A 56 -10.09 -1.21 -0.62
CA ALA A 56 -10.55 -0.13 -1.49
C ALA A 56 -12.10 -0.03 -1.54
N PHE A 57 -12.78 -1.15 -1.73
CA PHE A 57 -14.25 -1.15 -1.76
C PHE A 57 -14.87 -0.93 -0.39
N SER A 58 -14.24 -1.39 0.70
CA SER A 58 -14.69 -1.10 2.07
C SER A 58 -14.60 0.39 2.39
N ALA A 59 -13.48 1.02 2.04
CA ALA A 59 -13.28 2.46 2.21
C ALA A 59 -14.23 3.27 1.30
N ALA A 60 -14.40 2.86 0.05
CA ALA A 60 -15.37 3.48 -0.85
C ALA A 60 -16.80 3.40 -0.31
N TYR A 61 -17.21 2.23 0.23
CA TYR A 61 -18.52 2.12 0.89
C TYR A 61 -18.62 3.02 2.12
N ARG A 62 -17.60 3.07 2.96
CA ARG A 62 -17.58 3.93 4.15
C ARG A 62 -17.78 5.41 3.79
N VAL A 63 -17.13 5.88 2.73
CA VAL A 63 -17.13 7.29 2.33
C VAL A 63 -18.35 7.65 1.48
N LEU A 64 -18.74 6.81 0.52
CA LEU A 64 -19.76 7.13 -0.49
C LEU A 64 -21.13 6.50 -0.21
N GLN A 65 -21.21 5.52 0.70
CA GLN A 65 -22.46 4.84 1.14
C GLN A 65 -23.27 4.20 -0.01
N LYS A 66 -22.61 3.73 -1.08
CA LYS A 66 -23.27 3.05 -2.18
C LYS A 66 -23.26 1.53 -2.00
N SER A 67 -24.41 0.88 -2.17
CA SER A 67 -24.58 -0.58 -1.97
C SER A 67 -23.68 -1.43 -2.86
N GLU A 68 -23.43 -1.01 -4.08
CA GLU A 68 -22.55 -1.70 -5.05
C GLU A 68 -21.11 -1.86 -4.52
N TYR A 69 -20.62 -0.89 -3.76
CA TYR A 69 -19.28 -0.99 -3.15
C TYR A 69 -19.28 -1.93 -1.95
N LEU A 70 -20.38 -1.98 -1.18
CA LEU A 70 -20.53 -2.97 -0.12
C LEU A 70 -20.59 -4.40 -0.70
N GLU A 71 -21.31 -4.60 -1.80
CA GLU A 71 -21.40 -5.89 -2.49
C GLU A 71 -20.02 -6.36 -2.96
N ALA A 72 -19.24 -5.48 -3.63
CA ALA A 72 -17.88 -5.77 -4.07
C ALA A 72 -16.93 -6.02 -2.88
N ALA A 73 -17.02 -5.22 -1.80
CA ALA A 73 -16.24 -5.41 -0.58
C ALA A 73 -16.57 -6.76 0.09
N THR A 74 -17.86 -7.11 0.16
CA THR A 74 -18.31 -8.39 0.74
C THR A 74 -17.83 -9.56 -0.09
N ARG A 75 -17.86 -9.45 -1.43
CA ARG A 75 -17.28 -10.44 -2.36
C ARG A 75 -15.80 -10.64 -2.07
N ALA A 76 -15.02 -9.56 -1.97
CA ALA A 76 -13.60 -9.61 -1.65
C ALA A 76 -13.34 -10.21 -0.26
N LYS A 77 -14.09 -9.76 0.79
CA LYS A 77 -13.99 -10.29 2.15
C LYS A 77 -14.19 -11.81 2.19
N ASN A 78 -15.26 -12.28 1.57
CA ASN A 78 -15.58 -13.70 1.56
C ASN A 78 -14.52 -14.49 0.81
N TYR A 79 -14.03 -14.00 -0.32
CA TYR A 79 -13.00 -14.67 -1.10
C TYR A 79 -11.67 -14.78 -0.34
N VAL A 80 -11.21 -13.69 0.30
CA VAL A 80 -9.99 -13.74 1.13
C VAL A 80 -10.16 -14.69 2.31
N ARG A 81 -11.29 -14.64 3.03
CA ARG A 81 -11.59 -15.54 4.15
C ARG A 81 -11.60 -17.01 3.74
N ASP A 82 -12.19 -17.34 2.60
CA ASP A 82 -12.46 -18.74 2.23
C ASP A 82 -11.27 -19.40 1.52
N HIS A 83 -10.45 -18.61 0.78
CA HIS A 83 -9.39 -19.13 -0.08
C HIS A 83 -7.98 -18.76 0.37
N PHE A 84 -7.78 -17.65 1.06
CA PHE A 84 -6.43 -17.21 1.46
C PHE A 84 -6.09 -17.49 2.93
N LEU A 85 -7.06 -17.51 3.85
CA LEU A 85 -6.77 -17.83 5.26
C LEU A 85 -6.30 -19.28 5.40
N ASP A 86 -5.12 -19.47 6.00
CA ASP A 86 -4.62 -20.79 6.35
C ASP A 86 -5.23 -21.25 7.67
N LYS A 87 -6.23 -22.12 7.58
CA LYS A 87 -6.99 -22.62 8.74
C LYS A 87 -6.19 -23.58 9.63
N GLU A 88 -5.05 -24.07 9.15
CA GLU A 88 -4.20 -25.02 9.87
C GLU A 88 -3.09 -24.34 10.65
N TYR A 89 -2.38 -23.38 9.98
CA TYR A 89 -1.22 -22.72 10.57
C TYR A 89 -1.44 -21.24 10.90
N GLY A 90 -2.58 -20.64 10.51
CA GLY A 90 -2.81 -19.21 10.63
C GLY A 90 -2.15 -18.40 9.50
N GLY A 91 -2.30 -17.08 9.54
CA GLY A 91 -1.86 -16.20 8.46
C GLY A 91 -2.63 -16.41 7.16
N ILE A 92 -2.04 -15.96 6.04
CA ILE A 92 -2.61 -16.14 4.71
C ILE A 92 -1.59 -16.78 3.77
N TYR A 93 -2.06 -17.44 2.71
CA TYR A 93 -1.25 -17.87 1.57
C TYR A 93 -0.81 -16.68 0.75
N TRP A 94 0.37 -16.77 0.10
CA TRP A 94 0.86 -15.73 -0.79
C TRP A 94 0.05 -15.63 -2.08
N SER A 95 -0.29 -16.79 -2.66
CA SER A 95 -1.16 -16.86 -3.83
C SER A 95 -2.02 -18.12 -3.87
N VAL A 96 -3.10 -18.05 -4.65
CA VAL A 96 -3.96 -19.17 -5.01
C VAL A 96 -4.06 -19.28 -6.51
N ASP A 97 -4.38 -20.48 -7.03
CA ASP A 97 -4.69 -20.63 -8.45
C ASP A 97 -5.99 -19.90 -8.81
N TYR A 98 -6.31 -19.83 -10.10
CA TYR A 98 -7.51 -19.13 -10.58
C TYR A 98 -8.83 -19.70 -10.00
N LYS A 99 -8.83 -20.94 -9.51
CA LYS A 99 -9.99 -21.60 -8.86
C LYS A 99 -10.03 -21.38 -7.34
N GLY A 100 -9.01 -20.75 -6.78
CA GLY A 100 -8.93 -20.49 -5.34
C GLY A 100 -8.24 -21.58 -4.52
N ASN A 101 -7.54 -22.54 -5.13
CA ASN A 101 -6.72 -23.50 -4.40
C ASN A 101 -5.37 -22.89 -4.04
N PRO A 102 -4.81 -23.17 -2.82
CA PRO A 102 -3.48 -22.68 -2.45
C PRO A 102 -2.41 -23.05 -3.48
N LEU A 103 -1.61 -22.07 -3.91
CA LEU A 103 -0.55 -22.23 -4.90
C LEU A 103 0.82 -21.96 -4.27
N ASP A 104 1.13 -20.75 -3.88
CA ASP A 104 2.29 -20.42 -3.04
C ASP A 104 1.81 -20.16 -1.61
N THR A 105 2.25 -21.01 -0.69
CA THR A 105 1.74 -21.02 0.69
C THR A 105 2.65 -20.30 1.69
N LYS A 106 3.76 -19.70 1.23
CA LYS A 106 4.67 -18.93 2.10
C LYS A 106 3.91 -17.82 2.83
N LYS A 107 4.40 -17.45 4.02
CA LYS A 107 3.86 -16.37 4.83
C LYS A 107 4.69 -15.11 4.59
N GLN A 108 4.22 -14.26 3.67
CA GLN A 108 4.77 -12.93 3.49
C GLN A 108 4.11 -11.97 4.49
N THR A 109 4.91 -11.39 5.40
CA THR A 109 4.41 -10.47 6.44
C THR A 109 3.71 -9.26 5.82
N TYR A 110 4.22 -8.76 4.70
CA TYR A 110 3.61 -7.73 3.88
C TYR A 110 2.15 -8.06 3.48
N ALA A 111 1.91 -9.26 2.96
CA ALA A 111 0.57 -9.68 2.54
C ALA A 111 -0.39 -9.84 3.72
N ILE A 112 0.11 -10.37 4.85
CA ILE A 112 -0.69 -10.48 6.08
C ILE A 112 -1.06 -9.08 6.59
N GLY A 113 -0.15 -8.11 6.52
CA GLY A 113 -0.42 -6.71 6.83
C GLY A 113 -1.57 -6.16 5.99
N PHE A 114 -1.56 -6.36 4.68
CA PHE A 114 -2.68 -5.93 3.83
C PHE A 114 -4.00 -6.64 4.12
N ALA A 115 -3.97 -7.92 4.51
CA ALA A 115 -5.17 -8.61 4.94
C ALA A 115 -5.75 -7.98 6.23
N ILE A 116 -4.91 -7.64 7.21
CA ILE A 116 -5.33 -6.89 8.40
C ILE A 116 -5.97 -5.56 7.98
N TYR A 117 -5.36 -4.85 7.01
CA TYR A 117 -5.86 -3.57 6.54
C TYR A 117 -7.24 -3.70 5.89
N GLY A 118 -7.41 -4.65 4.99
CA GLY A 118 -8.69 -4.91 4.32
C GLY A 118 -9.79 -5.33 5.30
N PHE A 119 -9.54 -6.29 6.18
CA PHE A 119 -10.52 -6.75 7.15
C PHE A 119 -10.86 -5.68 8.20
N SER A 120 -9.88 -4.93 8.70
CA SER A 120 -10.14 -3.84 9.66
C SER A 120 -10.93 -2.69 9.04
N GLU A 121 -10.69 -2.36 7.76
CA GLU A 121 -11.48 -1.35 7.05
C GLU A 121 -12.91 -1.83 6.78
N TYR A 122 -13.09 -3.10 6.41
CA TYR A 122 -14.43 -3.67 6.28
C TYR A 122 -15.20 -3.64 7.61
N ALA A 123 -14.55 -4.01 8.72
CA ALA A 123 -15.15 -3.91 10.05
C ALA A 123 -15.48 -2.46 10.43
N ARG A 124 -14.60 -1.51 10.08
CA ARG A 124 -14.81 -0.07 10.27
C ARG A 124 -16.02 0.46 9.51
N ALA A 125 -16.19 -0.01 8.27
CA ALA A 125 -17.27 0.44 7.39
C ALA A 125 -18.63 -0.17 7.71
N THR A 126 -18.66 -1.39 8.28
CA THR A 126 -19.90 -2.19 8.41
C THR A 126 -20.24 -2.56 9.87
N GLY A 127 -19.27 -2.54 10.76
CA GLY A 127 -19.43 -3.11 12.11
C GLY A 127 -19.35 -4.64 12.15
N ASP A 128 -18.89 -5.30 11.08
CA ASP A 128 -18.78 -6.78 10.99
C ASP A 128 -17.75 -7.33 11.98
N LYS A 129 -18.23 -8.13 12.93
CA LYS A 129 -17.40 -8.71 13.99
C LYS A 129 -16.48 -9.82 13.48
N GLU A 130 -16.93 -10.62 12.50
CA GLU A 130 -16.11 -11.66 11.90
C GLU A 130 -14.87 -11.05 11.24
N ALA A 131 -15.04 -9.98 10.48
CA ALA A 131 -13.92 -9.28 9.85
C ALA A 131 -12.96 -8.70 10.90
N LEU A 132 -13.47 -8.12 11.97
CA LEU A 132 -12.63 -7.63 13.06
C LEU A 132 -11.85 -8.77 13.75
N ASP A 133 -12.50 -9.89 14.05
CA ASP A 133 -11.88 -11.05 14.69
C ASP A 133 -10.76 -11.64 13.79
N ILE A 134 -10.98 -11.68 12.47
CA ILE A 134 -9.96 -12.10 11.50
C ILE A 134 -8.77 -11.13 11.52
N ALA A 135 -9.00 -9.83 11.47
CA ALA A 135 -7.92 -8.84 11.52
C ALA A 135 -7.08 -8.96 12.81
N ILE A 136 -7.73 -9.14 13.95
CA ILE A 136 -7.07 -9.36 15.26
C ILE A 136 -6.26 -10.66 15.26
N SER A 137 -6.80 -11.75 14.72
CA SER A 137 -6.08 -13.02 14.62
C SER A 137 -4.81 -12.90 13.78
N LEU A 138 -4.91 -12.24 12.61
CA LEU A 138 -3.76 -12.00 11.73
C LEU A 138 -2.71 -11.06 12.37
N TYR A 139 -3.14 -10.07 13.15
CA TYR A 139 -2.25 -9.25 13.96
C TYR A 139 -1.46 -10.11 14.96
N HIS A 140 -2.12 -11.00 15.70
CA HIS A 140 -1.43 -11.90 16.63
C HIS A 140 -0.52 -12.89 15.92
N ASP A 141 -0.84 -13.32 14.69
CA ASP A 141 0.05 -14.17 13.89
C ASP A 141 1.36 -13.44 13.54
N ILE A 142 1.29 -12.17 13.12
CA ILE A 142 2.49 -11.33 12.87
C ILE A 142 3.31 -11.17 14.14
N GLU A 143 2.69 -10.75 15.25
CA GLU A 143 3.38 -10.51 16.52
C GLU A 143 4.05 -11.77 17.08
N LYS A 144 3.41 -12.92 16.91
CA LYS A 144 3.92 -14.19 17.41
C LYS A 144 5.04 -14.78 16.56
N HIS A 145 4.95 -14.65 15.23
CA HIS A 145 5.80 -15.42 14.32
C HIS A 145 6.80 -14.55 13.54
N ALA A 146 6.43 -13.34 13.18
CA ALA A 146 7.27 -12.46 12.36
C ALA A 146 8.03 -11.41 13.19
N PHE A 147 7.58 -11.06 14.40
CA PHE A 147 8.29 -10.12 15.24
C PHE A 147 9.54 -10.75 15.88
N ASP A 148 10.72 -10.24 15.54
CA ASP A 148 12.00 -10.61 16.15
C ASP A 148 12.31 -9.68 17.34
N ALA A 149 12.01 -10.14 18.54
CA ALA A 149 12.26 -9.37 19.77
C ALA A 149 13.75 -9.15 20.08
N LYS A 150 14.66 -9.98 19.54
CA LYS A 150 16.11 -9.83 19.77
C LYS A 150 16.66 -8.61 19.06
N ASN A 151 16.28 -8.42 17.80
CA ASN A 151 16.80 -7.35 16.96
C ASN A 151 15.79 -6.21 16.76
N ASN A 152 14.60 -6.34 17.32
CA ASN A 152 13.49 -5.38 17.23
C ASN A 152 13.11 -5.04 15.79
N GLY A 153 12.43 -5.95 15.13
CA GLY A 153 11.95 -5.77 13.76
C GLY A 153 11.13 -6.94 13.27
N TYR A 154 10.55 -6.82 12.10
CA TYR A 154 9.68 -7.84 11.52
C TYR A 154 10.38 -8.57 10.39
N ILE A 155 10.27 -9.91 10.40
CA ILE A 155 10.82 -10.80 9.38
C ILE A 155 9.96 -10.71 8.11
N GLU A 156 10.61 -10.64 6.95
CA GLU A 156 9.97 -10.44 5.66
C GLU A 156 9.05 -11.58 5.25
N ALA A 157 9.57 -12.82 5.34
CA ALA A 157 8.83 -14.03 4.96
C ALA A 157 9.25 -15.27 5.76
N LEU A 158 8.32 -16.21 5.85
CA LEU A 158 8.48 -17.51 6.52
C LEU A 158 7.83 -18.60 5.66
N THR A 159 8.14 -19.88 5.93
CA THR A 159 7.40 -20.99 5.32
C THR A 159 5.93 -21.01 5.77
N ARG A 160 5.10 -21.87 5.19
CA ARG A 160 3.73 -22.08 5.62
C ARG A 160 3.60 -22.36 7.12
N GLU A 161 4.54 -23.14 7.65
CA GLU A 161 4.62 -23.56 9.05
C GLU A 161 5.34 -22.56 9.97
N TRP A 162 5.63 -21.36 9.46
CA TRP A 162 6.35 -20.28 10.15
C TRP A 162 7.84 -20.57 10.45
N GLU A 163 8.46 -21.45 9.67
CA GLU A 163 9.89 -21.71 9.75
C GLU A 163 10.68 -20.76 8.83
N PRO A 164 11.98 -20.57 9.05
CA PRO A 164 12.81 -19.72 8.19
C PRO A 164 12.80 -20.17 6.72
N ILE A 165 12.77 -19.21 5.81
CA ILE A 165 12.84 -19.44 4.36
C ILE A 165 14.04 -18.71 3.76
N ALA A 166 14.68 -19.31 2.74
CA ALA A 166 15.91 -18.74 2.17
C ALA A 166 15.65 -17.53 1.26
N ASP A 167 14.60 -17.57 0.45
CA ASP A 167 14.19 -16.47 -0.41
C ASP A 167 12.98 -15.75 0.21
N MET A 168 13.24 -14.56 0.76
CA MET A 168 12.24 -13.73 1.44
C MET A 168 11.69 -12.60 0.55
N ARG A 169 12.19 -12.47 -0.69
CA ARG A 169 11.84 -11.35 -1.57
C ARG A 169 10.34 -11.29 -1.85
N LEU A 170 9.83 -10.08 -1.96
CA LEU A 170 8.48 -9.81 -2.45
C LEU A 170 8.40 -10.03 -3.97
N SER A 171 9.46 -9.65 -4.70
CA SER A 171 9.57 -9.82 -6.15
C SER A 171 11.01 -10.20 -6.55
N ASP A 172 11.17 -10.74 -7.77
CA ASP A 172 12.49 -11.07 -8.32
C ASP A 172 13.39 -9.85 -8.55
N LYS A 173 12.83 -8.64 -8.50
CA LYS A 173 13.57 -7.38 -8.66
C LYS A 173 14.18 -6.89 -7.34
N ASP A 174 13.73 -7.43 -6.19
CA ASP A 174 14.15 -6.99 -4.87
C ASP A 174 15.47 -7.65 -4.44
N GLU A 175 16.22 -6.96 -3.57
CA GLU A 175 17.29 -7.59 -2.82
C GLU A 175 16.72 -8.53 -1.76
N ASN A 176 17.37 -9.68 -1.55
CA ASN A 176 16.94 -10.64 -0.54
C ASN A 176 17.39 -10.18 0.86
N GLY A 177 16.61 -9.30 1.45
CA GLY A 177 16.78 -8.84 2.83
C GLY A 177 15.81 -9.56 3.78
N SER A 178 16.25 -9.84 5.00
CA SER A 178 15.35 -10.41 6.01
C SER A 178 14.40 -9.38 6.62
N ARG A 179 14.68 -8.10 6.41
CA ARG A 179 13.84 -6.95 6.79
C ARG A 179 13.85 -5.91 5.68
N THR A 180 12.70 -5.35 5.39
CA THR A 180 12.57 -4.27 4.42
C THR A 180 11.79 -3.10 5.00
N MET A 181 12.10 -1.90 4.54
CA MET A 181 11.34 -0.69 4.84
C MET A 181 9.89 -0.86 4.38
N ASN A 182 9.69 -1.40 3.18
CA ASN A 182 8.38 -1.59 2.56
C ASN A 182 7.45 -2.46 3.42
N THR A 183 7.93 -3.59 3.93
CA THR A 183 7.13 -4.44 4.84
C THR A 183 6.82 -3.72 6.15
N HIS A 184 7.76 -3.01 6.76
CA HIS A 184 7.49 -2.23 7.98
C HIS A 184 6.47 -1.11 7.75
N LEU A 185 6.49 -0.46 6.58
CA LEU A 185 5.50 0.55 6.20
C LEU A 185 4.09 -0.06 6.08
N HIS A 186 4.01 -1.25 5.49
CA HIS A 186 2.74 -1.95 5.34
C HIS A 186 2.40 -2.91 6.50
N ILE A 187 3.08 -2.74 7.64
CA ILE A 187 2.64 -3.18 8.96
C ILE A 187 2.09 -2.00 9.77
N ILE A 188 2.78 -0.86 9.80
CA ILE A 188 2.34 0.31 10.59
C ILE A 188 1.01 0.87 10.07
N GLU A 189 0.83 0.91 8.76
CA GLU A 189 -0.42 1.35 8.13
C GLU A 189 -1.63 0.52 8.56
N PRO A 190 -1.66 -0.82 8.38
CA PRO A 190 -2.77 -1.66 8.84
C PRO A 190 -2.94 -1.67 10.37
N TYR A 191 -1.87 -1.59 11.14
CA TYR A 191 -1.96 -1.50 12.60
C TYR A 191 -2.63 -0.19 13.03
N THR A 192 -2.31 0.90 12.36
CA THR A 192 -2.97 2.20 12.57
C THR A 192 -4.46 2.13 12.25
N ASN A 193 -4.84 1.46 11.17
CA ASN A 193 -6.25 1.29 10.82
C ASN A 193 -6.98 0.35 11.79
N LEU A 194 -6.36 -0.76 12.18
CA LEU A 194 -6.89 -1.67 13.19
C LEU A 194 -7.10 -0.95 14.53
N TYR A 195 -6.18 -0.07 14.93
CA TYR A 195 -6.29 0.70 16.16
C TYR A 195 -7.50 1.66 16.17
N ARG A 196 -8.00 2.07 15.01
CA ARG A 196 -9.23 2.88 14.92
C ARG A 196 -10.48 2.12 15.40
N VAL A 197 -10.50 0.79 15.27
CA VAL A 197 -11.64 -0.09 15.58
C VAL A 197 -11.40 -1.02 16.76
N TRP A 198 -10.13 -1.25 17.13
CA TRP A 198 -9.72 -2.11 18.24
C TRP A 198 -8.57 -1.48 19.02
N LYS A 199 -8.91 -0.61 19.97
CA LYS A 199 -7.93 0.11 20.81
C LYS A 199 -7.51 -0.75 21.99
N THR A 200 -6.26 -1.19 21.98
CA THR A 200 -5.62 -1.89 23.09
C THR A 200 -4.24 -1.31 23.37
N ASP A 201 -3.79 -1.41 24.63
CA ASP A 201 -2.45 -0.94 25.05
C ASP A 201 -1.34 -1.69 24.32
N GLU A 202 -1.57 -2.97 24.02
CA GLU A 202 -0.61 -3.80 23.27
C GLU A 202 -0.43 -3.30 21.85
N LEU A 203 -1.51 -3.10 21.11
CA LEU A 203 -1.45 -2.59 19.73
C LEU A 203 -0.84 -1.18 19.68
N GLU A 204 -1.23 -0.30 20.63
CA GLU A 204 -0.64 1.03 20.74
C GLU A 204 0.88 0.95 20.94
N LYS A 205 1.33 0.09 21.86
CA LYS A 205 2.76 -0.12 22.12
C LYS A 205 3.50 -0.59 20.86
N ASN A 206 2.92 -1.51 20.09
CA ASN A 206 3.55 -2.03 18.87
C ASN A 206 3.57 -0.98 17.75
N ILE A 207 2.54 -0.14 17.62
CA ILE A 207 2.55 1.01 16.70
C ILE A 207 3.65 2.02 17.09
N ARG A 208 3.80 2.34 18.39
CA ARG A 208 4.87 3.23 18.87
C ARG A 208 6.26 2.65 18.60
N ASN A 209 6.42 1.34 18.79
CA ASN A 209 7.67 0.65 18.45
C ASN A 209 7.99 0.72 16.95
N LEU A 210 6.98 0.56 16.08
CA LEU A 210 7.17 0.73 14.64
C LEU A 210 7.61 2.15 14.27
N LEU A 211 7.03 3.20 14.89
CA LEU A 211 7.50 4.58 14.70
C LEU A 211 8.97 4.74 15.13
N ASP A 212 9.39 4.11 16.23
CA ASP A 212 10.79 4.12 16.66
C ASP A 212 11.70 3.34 15.70
N ILE A 213 11.25 2.21 15.13
CA ILE A 213 11.98 1.48 14.06
C ILE A 213 12.18 2.39 12.85
N PHE A 214 11.14 3.11 12.40
CA PHE A 214 11.28 4.06 11.29
C PHE A 214 12.30 5.15 11.59
N THR A 215 12.23 5.77 12.77
CA THR A 215 13.10 6.90 13.10
C THR A 215 14.53 6.48 13.44
N ASP A 216 14.75 5.27 13.93
CA ASP A 216 16.05 4.85 14.46
C ASP A 216 16.80 3.84 13.60
N LYS A 217 16.09 3.08 12.76
CA LYS A 217 16.67 2.00 11.94
C LYS A 217 16.57 2.25 10.44
N LEU A 218 15.39 2.67 9.97
CA LEU A 218 15.09 2.80 8.54
C LEU A 218 15.51 4.17 7.99
N LEU A 219 15.40 5.23 8.80
CA LEU A 219 15.72 6.59 8.38
C LEU A 219 17.23 6.82 8.30
N ASN A 220 17.71 7.19 7.12
CA ASN A 220 19.05 7.73 6.97
C ASN A 220 19.09 9.17 7.51
N LYS A 221 19.80 9.38 8.63
CA LYS A 221 19.81 10.67 9.33
C LYS A 221 20.63 11.76 8.63
N GLU A 222 21.39 11.41 7.59
CA GLU A 222 22.18 12.36 6.80
C GLU A 222 21.38 12.89 5.61
N THR A 223 20.72 11.99 4.86
CA THR A 223 19.98 12.32 3.64
C THR A 223 18.48 12.48 3.87
N TYR A 224 17.94 11.86 4.93
CA TYR A 224 16.51 11.72 5.23
C TYR A 224 15.71 10.86 4.26
N HIS A 225 16.35 10.15 3.34
CA HIS A 225 15.74 9.02 2.65
C HIS A 225 15.59 7.80 3.56
N LEU A 226 14.70 6.90 3.23
CA LEU A 226 14.56 5.63 3.91
C LEU A 226 15.44 4.57 3.25
N ASP A 227 16.30 3.90 4.03
CA ASP A 227 17.06 2.75 3.56
C ASP A 227 16.11 1.55 3.41
N LEU A 228 16.21 0.76 2.31
CA LEU A 228 15.16 -0.17 1.90
C LEU A 228 15.34 -1.60 2.39
N PHE A 229 16.56 -2.15 2.34
CA PHE A 229 16.84 -3.58 2.56
C PHE A 229 17.89 -3.79 3.65
N PHE A 230 17.62 -4.73 4.56
CA PHE A 230 18.47 -5.01 5.71
C PHE A 230 18.57 -6.51 5.98
N ASN A 231 19.70 -6.89 6.65
CA ASN A 231 19.83 -8.19 7.29
C ASN A 231 19.25 -8.18 8.71
N ASP A 232 19.39 -9.28 9.43
CA ASP A 232 18.87 -9.44 10.80
C ASP A 232 19.43 -8.42 11.80
N GLU A 233 20.65 -7.96 11.62
CA GLU A 233 21.33 -6.98 12.48
C GLU A 233 21.10 -5.52 12.04
N TRP A 234 20.16 -5.26 11.13
CA TRP A 234 19.89 -3.94 10.55
C TRP A 234 21.06 -3.34 9.76
N GLN A 235 21.92 -4.20 9.20
CA GLN A 235 22.95 -3.76 8.27
C GLN A 235 22.33 -3.75 6.86
N GLY A 236 22.29 -2.62 6.23
CA GLY A 236 21.71 -2.42 4.90
C GLY A 236 22.69 -1.93 3.87
N LYS A 237 22.35 -2.10 2.61
CA LYS A 237 22.98 -1.40 1.49
C LYS A 237 22.20 -0.11 1.25
N ARG A 238 22.88 1.03 1.41
CA ARG A 238 22.30 2.37 1.22
C ARG A 238 22.50 2.82 -0.21
N ASN A 239 21.99 2.04 -1.17
CA ASN A 239 22.28 2.21 -2.59
C ASN A 239 21.07 2.60 -3.45
N ILE A 240 19.86 2.62 -2.89
CA ILE A 240 18.62 2.98 -3.61
C ILE A 240 17.88 4.06 -2.80
N GLU A 241 17.48 5.12 -3.48
CA GLU A 241 16.54 6.13 -3.00
C GLU A 241 15.23 5.94 -3.75
N SER A 242 14.16 5.65 -3.02
CA SER A 242 12.82 5.43 -3.59
C SER A 242 11.91 6.59 -3.19
N TYR A 243 11.80 7.56 -4.07
CA TYR A 243 11.07 8.81 -3.82
C TYR A 243 9.60 8.58 -3.50
N GLY A 244 8.98 7.60 -4.17
CA GLY A 244 7.59 7.21 -3.91
C GLY A 244 7.39 6.68 -2.49
N HIS A 245 8.29 5.83 -2.00
CA HIS A 245 8.23 5.30 -0.65
C HIS A 245 8.53 6.38 0.42
N ASP A 246 9.45 7.29 0.13
CA ASP A 246 9.73 8.40 1.05
C ASP A 246 8.51 9.27 1.25
N ILE A 247 7.87 9.74 0.18
CA ILE A 247 6.68 10.57 0.30
C ILE A 247 5.49 9.79 0.90
N GLU A 248 5.33 8.50 0.58
CA GLU A 248 4.31 7.64 1.18
C GLU A 248 4.52 7.50 2.69
N ALA A 249 5.74 7.18 3.12
CA ALA A 249 6.07 7.09 4.53
C ALA A 249 5.88 8.42 5.27
N SER A 250 6.18 9.54 4.63
CA SER A 250 5.99 10.86 5.21
C SER A 250 4.56 11.04 5.74
N TRP A 251 3.54 10.83 4.92
CA TRP A 251 2.17 11.04 5.35
C TRP A 251 1.59 9.87 6.17
N LEU A 252 2.01 8.61 5.93
CA LEU A 252 1.54 7.46 6.73
C LEU A 252 2.05 7.52 8.18
N LEU A 253 3.30 7.90 8.40
CA LEU A 253 3.83 8.11 9.75
C LEU A 253 3.15 9.28 10.46
N HIS A 254 2.83 10.35 9.70
CA HIS A 254 2.07 11.47 10.24
C HIS A 254 0.65 11.05 10.66
N GLU A 255 -0.07 10.34 9.78
CA GLU A 255 -1.40 9.79 10.09
C GLU A 255 -1.37 8.90 11.33
N THR A 256 -0.38 8.04 11.44
CA THR A 256 -0.18 7.17 12.61
C THR A 256 -0.06 8.00 13.90
N ALA A 257 0.76 9.04 13.89
CA ALA A 257 0.94 9.91 15.05
C ALA A 257 -0.34 10.69 15.39
N LEU A 258 -1.10 11.13 14.37
CA LEU A 258 -2.41 11.77 14.56
C LEU A 258 -3.43 10.83 15.20
N VAL A 259 -3.48 9.57 14.75
CA VAL A 259 -4.40 8.55 15.28
C VAL A 259 -4.08 8.17 16.72
N LEU A 260 -2.81 8.11 17.10
CA LEU A 260 -2.39 7.89 18.49
C LEU A 260 -2.78 9.05 19.41
N GLY A 261 -2.85 10.28 18.90
CA GLY A 261 -3.32 11.45 19.63
C GLY A 261 -2.36 11.98 20.70
N ASP A 262 -1.11 11.50 20.74
CA ASP A 262 -0.06 11.97 21.64
C ASP A 262 0.63 13.19 21.05
N LYS A 263 0.44 14.35 21.69
CA LYS A 263 0.94 15.64 21.19
C LYS A 263 2.47 15.76 21.18
N GLU A 264 3.17 15.07 22.06
CA GLU A 264 4.64 15.11 22.10
C GLU A 264 5.22 14.24 20.98
N LEU A 265 4.68 13.03 20.83
CA LEU A 265 5.01 12.14 19.72
C LEU A 265 4.69 12.79 18.37
N LEU A 266 3.52 13.40 18.23
CA LEU A 266 3.13 14.10 16.99
C LEU A 266 4.16 15.17 16.60
N ARG A 267 4.57 16.05 17.53
CA ARG A 267 5.59 17.07 17.26
C ARG A 267 6.96 16.48 16.89
N LYS A 268 7.32 15.30 17.47
CA LYS A 268 8.56 14.58 17.09
C LYS A 268 8.46 14.11 15.64
N ILE A 269 7.35 13.46 15.29
CA ILE A 269 7.12 12.91 13.96
C ILE A 269 6.98 14.00 12.90
N GLU A 270 6.23 15.07 13.14
CA GLU A 270 6.08 16.21 12.21
C GLU A 270 7.42 16.81 11.76
N ARG A 271 8.41 16.86 12.65
CA ARG A 271 9.76 17.35 12.29
C ARG A 271 10.50 16.39 11.35
N ILE A 272 10.27 15.10 11.52
CA ILE A 272 10.94 14.05 10.74
C ILE A 272 10.28 13.92 9.37
N ILE A 273 8.96 13.83 9.32
CA ILE A 273 8.23 13.58 8.07
C ILE A 273 8.39 14.73 7.07
N ARG A 274 8.54 15.94 7.54
CA ARG A 274 8.84 17.08 6.65
C ARG A 274 10.19 16.94 5.96
N ARG A 275 11.21 16.43 6.68
CA ARG A 275 12.54 16.18 6.10
C ARG A 275 12.54 14.99 5.14
N ILE A 276 11.73 13.96 5.43
CA ILE A 276 11.54 12.84 4.51
C ILE A 276 10.86 13.34 3.22
N ALA A 277 9.84 14.19 3.33
CA ALA A 277 9.19 14.76 2.17
C ALA A 277 10.12 15.69 1.36
N ASP A 278 10.93 16.53 2.04
CA ASP A 278 11.96 17.35 1.37
C ASP A 278 12.97 16.47 0.58
N ALA A 279 13.33 15.29 1.12
CA ALA A 279 14.18 14.33 0.41
C ALA A 279 13.46 13.69 -0.79
N ALA A 280 12.18 13.31 -0.63
CA ALA A 280 11.38 12.77 -1.73
C ALA A 280 11.25 13.76 -2.91
N ASP A 281 11.26 15.08 -2.63
CA ASP A 281 11.17 16.13 -3.64
C ASP A 281 12.35 16.15 -4.63
N GLU A 282 13.46 15.49 -4.32
CA GLU A 282 14.56 15.28 -5.28
C GLU A 282 14.09 14.50 -6.52
N GLY A 283 13.05 13.67 -6.36
CA GLY A 283 12.39 12.95 -7.45
C GLY A 283 11.46 13.78 -8.32
N LEU A 284 11.09 15.00 -7.90
CA LEU A 284 10.16 15.84 -8.65
C LEU A 284 10.72 16.32 -9.99
N ARG A 285 9.83 16.47 -10.96
CA ARG A 285 10.13 16.99 -12.29
C ARG A 285 9.32 18.28 -12.55
N PRO A 286 9.76 19.14 -13.48
CA PRO A 286 9.08 20.42 -13.74
C PRO A 286 7.61 20.31 -14.16
N ASP A 287 7.18 19.14 -14.64
CA ASP A 287 5.79 18.84 -14.98
C ASP A 287 4.95 18.36 -13.77
N GLY A 288 5.53 18.39 -12.58
CA GLY A 288 4.91 17.97 -11.32
C GLY A 288 4.91 16.46 -11.07
N SER A 289 5.36 15.64 -12.05
CA SER A 289 5.51 14.21 -11.83
C SER A 289 6.71 13.90 -10.95
N MET A 290 6.68 12.74 -10.29
CA MET A 290 7.80 12.20 -9.52
C MET A 290 8.33 10.96 -10.21
N VAL A 291 9.66 10.84 -10.36
CA VAL A 291 10.32 9.64 -10.90
C VAL A 291 10.37 8.55 -9.84
N PHE A 292 10.64 7.32 -10.28
CA PHE A 292 10.52 6.15 -9.41
C PHE A 292 11.69 6.05 -8.42
N GLU A 293 12.91 5.85 -8.89
CA GLU A 293 14.06 5.52 -8.05
C GLU A 293 15.37 6.11 -8.56
N HIS A 294 16.32 6.31 -7.65
CA HIS A 294 17.72 6.58 -7.94
C HIS A 294 18.60 5.49 -7.37
N TRP A 295 19.37 4.83 -8.23
CA TRP A 295 20.36 3.81 -7.89
C TRP A 295 21.73 4.47 -7.80
N LYS A 296 22.25 4.66 -6.57
CA LYS A 296 23.52 5.34 -6.30
C LYS A 296 24.70 4.61 -6.91
N ASP A 297 24.65 3.28 -6.95
CA ASP A 297 25.63 2.46 -7.63
C ASP A 297 25.53 2.68 -9.15
N GLY A 298 26.44 3.53 -9.68
CA GLY A 298 26.47 3.92 -11.09
C GLY A 298 25.64 5.16 -11.43
N ASP A 299 25.08 5.86 -10.43
CA ASP A 299 24.31 7.10 -10.61
C ASP A 299 23.21 6.97 -11.69
N LYS A 300 22.37 5.95 -11.52
CA LYS A 300 21.35 5.58 -12.49
C LYS A 300 19.94 5.88 -11.93
N PHE A 301 19.14 6.61 -12.70
CA PHE A 301 17.75 6.89 -12.39
C PHE A 301 16.82 5.95 -13.15
N ASP A 302 15.79 5.43 -12.46
CA ASP A 302 14.59 4.92 -13.10
C ASP A 302 13.61 6.09 -13.26
N LEU A 303 13.51 6.59 -14.49
CA LEU A 303 12.74 7.77 -14.83
C LEU A 303 11.27 7.47 -15.17
N GLN A 304 10.81 6.24 -14.96
CA GLN A 304 9.40 5.92 -15.11
C GLN A 304 8.55 6.71 -14.11
N ARG A 305 7.37 7.15 -14.55
CA ARG A 305 6.36 7.75 -13.70
C ARG A 305 5.31 6.70 -13.41
N GLN A 306 5.56 5.90 -12.38
CA GLN A 306 4.63 4.86 -11.95
C GLN A 306 3.38 5.46 -11.30
N TRP A 307 2.23 4.83 -11.50
CA TRP A 307 0.93 5.32 -11.04
C TRP A 307 0.89 5.56 -9.53
N TRP A 308 1.42 4.62 -8.75
CA TRP A 308 1.35 4.69 -7.29
C TRP A 308 2.23 5.81 -6.73
N VAL A 309 3.39 6.05 -7.31
CA VAL A 309 4.29 7.14 -6.92
C VAL A 309 3.58 8.49 -7.07
N GLN A 310 2.82 8.67 -8.15
CA GLN A 310 2.06 9.92 -8.35
C GLN A 310 0.92 10.06 -7.35
N CYS A 311 0.25 8.96 -7.00
CA CYS A 311 -0.79 8.97 -5.96
C CYS A 311 -0.21 9.40 -4.62
N GLU A 312 0.90 8.82 -4.21
CA GLU A 312 1.55 9.11 -2.93
C GLU A 312 2.12 10.54 -2.90
N ASN A 313 2.69 11.00 -4.03
CA ASN A 313 3.14 12.38 -4.19
C ASN A 313 1.99 13.37 -3.95
N ILE A 314 0.81 13.13 -4.54
CA ILE A 314 -0.36 13.99 -4.35
C ILE A 314 -0.83 13.97 -2.89
N ILE A 315 -0.99 12.80 -2.27
CA ILE A 315 -1.47 12.70 -0.88
C ILE A 315 -0.48 13.35 0.09
N GLY A 316 0.80 13.04 -0.04
CA GLY A 316 1.84 13.57 0.84
C GLY A 316 1.90 15.09 0.82
N HIS A 317 1.84 15.70 -0.36
CA HIS A 317 1.83 17.16 -0.49
C HIS A 317 0.52 17.80 -0.02
N ILE A 318 -0.62 17.15 -0.18
CA ILE A 318 -1.90 17.62 0.41
C ILE A 318 -1.83 17.54 1.94
N ASP A 319 -1.25 16.47 2.51
CA ASP A 319 -1.06 16.34 3.95
C ASP A 319 -0.18 17.48 4.50
N LEU A 320 0.96 17.74 3.87
CA LEU A 320 1.85 18.85 4.23
C LEU A 320 1.16 20.22 4.11
N TYR A 321 0.41 20.45 3.04
CA TYR A 321 -0.35 21.69 2.89
C TYR A 321 -1.41 21.86 3.99
N GLN A 322 -2.15 20.80 4.29
CA GLN A 322 -3.24 20.81 5.28
C GLN A 322 -2.73 21.16 6.67
N HIS A 323 -1.60 20.59 7.07
CA HIS A 323 -1.07 20.69 8.43
C HIS A 323 -0.08 21.84 8.62
N PHE A 324 0.70 22.18 7.58
CA PHE A 324 1.75 23.19 7.68
C PHE A 324 1.50 24.46 6.83
N ARG A 325 0.42 24.49 6.03
CA ARG A 325 -0.03 25.65 5.23
C ARG A 325 1.02 26.16 4.23
N THR A 326 1.74 25.27 3.58
CA THR A 326 2.76 25.61 2.58
C THR A 326 2.12 25.58 1.19
N GLU A 327 1.85 26.75 0.60
CA GLU A 327 1.20 26.90 -0.74
C GLU A 327 1.95 26.15 -1.85
N GLU A 328 3.27 26.00 -1.72
CA GLU A 328 4.10 25.24 -2.65
C GLU A 328 3.65 23.77 -2.71
N ASN A 329 3.35 23.15 -1.57
CA ASN A 329 2.87 21.78 -1.52
C ASN A 329 1.52 21.61 -2.25
N LEU A 330 0.60 22.56 -2.09
CA LEU A 330 -0.65 22.53 -2.85
C LEU A 330 -0.40 22.64 -4.37
N LEU A 331 0.54 23.48 -4.77
CA LEU A 331 0.89 23.63 -6.19
C LEU A 331 1.50 22.34 -6.76
N ILE A 332 2.38 21.67 -6.02
CA ILE A 332 2.96 20.38 -6.43
C ILE A 332 1.84 19.34 -6.61
N ALA A 333 0.96 19.19 -5.63
CA ALA A 333 -0.16 18.24 -5.72
C ALA A 333 -1.07 18.50 -6.93
N ILE A 334 -1.43 19.76 -7.19
CA ILE A 334 -2.27 20.15 -8.34
C ILE A 334 -1.53 19.88 -9.67
N THR A 335 -0.25 20.20 -9.75
CA THR A 335 0.54 20.00 -10.97
C THR A 335 0.73 18.52 -11.26
N CYS A 336 0.99 17.71 -10.22
CA CYS A 336 1.05 16.24 -10.33
C CYS A 336 -0.29 15.65 -10.77
N TRP A 337 -1.41 16.12 -10.21
CA TRP A 337 -2.73 15.69 -10.68
C TRP A 337 -2.97 16.00 -12.15
N ASN A 338 -2.58 17.18 -12.63
CA ASN A 338 -2.70 17.54 -14.04
C ASN A 338 -1.87 16.59 -14.93
N TYR A 339 -0.70 16.18 -14.48
CA TYR A 339 0.11 15.17 -15.15
C TYR A 339 -0.62 13.81 -15.20
N VAL A 340 -1.13 13.35 -14.07
CA VAL A 340 -1.88 12.08 -13.95
C VAL A 340 -3.09 12.07 -14.88
N ALA A 341 -3.92 13.09 -14.82
CA ALA A 341 -5.14 13.19 -15.62
C ALA A 341 -4.87 13.18 -17.13
N LYS A 342 -3.71 13.71 -17.54
CA LYS A 342 -3.33 13.78 -18.95
C LYS A 342 -2.64 12.52 -19.47
N HIS A 343 -1.87 11.80 -18.63
CA HIS A 343 -0.94 10.78 -19.10
C HIS A 343 -1.21 9.38 -18.54
N LEU A 344 -1.60 9.26 -17.26
CA LEU A 344 -1.76 7.98 -16.58
C LEU A 344 -3.18 7.43 -16.60
N LEU A 345 -4.18 8.31 -16.51
CA LEU A 345 -5.58 7.92 -16.51
C LEU A 345 -6.01 7.42 -17.90
N ASP A 346 -6.52 6.18 -18.00
CA ASP A 346 -7.12 5.67 -19.23
C ASP A 346 -8.61 6.03 -19.27
N ALA A 347 -8.89 7.19 -19.85
CA ALA A 347 -10.26 7.69 -19.97
C ALA A 347 -11.14 6.85 -20.90
N LYS A 348 -10.55 6.00 -21.72
CA LYS A 348 -11.30 5.19 -22.72
C LYS A 348 -11.75 3.84 -22.15
N ASN A 349 -10.82 3.14 -21.47
CA ASN A 349 -11.07 1.77 -21.04
C ASN A 349 -11.26 1.66 -19.52
N GLY A 350 -11.05 2.73 -18.78
CA GLY A 350 -11.06 2.73 -17.32
C GLY A 350 -9.72 2.30 -16.71
N GLU A 351 -9.56 2.53 -15.41
CA GLU A 351 -8.34 2.32 -14.64
C GLU A 351 -7.18 3.21 -15.14
N TRP A 352 -6.03 3.12 -14.52
CA TRP A 352 -4.83 3.86 -14.88
C TRP A 352 -3.80 2.94 -15.52
N HIS A 353 -2.93 3.49 -16.36
CA HIS A 353 -1.77 2.77 -16.84
C HIS A 353 -0.77 2.51 -15.70
N TRP A 354 0.07 1.48 -15.84
CA TRP A 354 1.12 1.16 -14.87
C TRP A 354 2.12 2.31 -14.71
N ALA A 355 2.63 2.82 -15.81
CA ALA A 355 3.59 3.91 -15.82
C ALA A 355 3.59 4.64 -17.16
N ILE A 356 4.18 5.83 -17.15
CA ILE A 356 4.68 6.51 -18.35
C ILE A 356 6.19 6.32 -18.37
N LEU A 357 6.70 5.82 -19.49
CA LEU A 357 8.13 5.59 -19.74
C LEU A 357 8.88 6.92 -19.94
N GLU A 358 10.20 6.86 -19.96
CA GLU A 358 11.06 8.05 -20.11
C GLU A 358 10.79 8.81 -21.43
N ASP A 359 10.47 8.09 -22.51
CA ASP A 359 10.14 8.66 -23.82
C ASP A 359 8.72 9.25 -23.90
N GLY A 360 7.95 9.19 -22.81
CA GLY A 360 6.58 9.66 -22.73
C GLY A 360 5.52 8.67 -23.21
N SER A 361 5.91 7.47 -23.64
CA SER A 361 4.96 6.43 -24.02
C SER A 361 4.37 5.73 -22.80
N VAL A 362 3.17 5.13 -22.99
CA VAL A 362 2.51 4.30 -21.96
C VAL A 362 3.22 2.96 -21.85
N ASN A 363 3.57 2.56 -20.64
CA ASN A 363 4.02 1.19 -20.37
C ASN A 363 2.86 0.20 -20.55
N LYS A 364 2.98 -0.69 -21.53
CA LYS A 364 2.02 -1.76 -21.84
C LYS A 364 2.56 -3.16 -21.58
N GLU A 365 3.81 -3.26 -21.12
CA GLU A 365 4.44 -4.53 -20.78
C GLU A 365 3.96 -5.01 -19.42
N ASP A 366 3.76 -4.07 -18.49
CA ASP A 366 3.23 -4.36 -17.17
C ASP A 366 1.68 -4.36 -17.14
N ASP A 367 1.12 -5.05 -16.16
CA ASP A 367 -0.30 -5.32 -16.06
C ASP A 367 -1.12 -4.08 -15.71
N LYS A 368 -2.30 -3.95 -16.26
CA LYS A 368 -3.28 -2.93 -15.92
C LYS A 368 -4.00 -3.24 -14.60
N ALA A 369 -4.24 -4.52 -14.36
CA ALA A 369 -4.69 -5.05 -13.07
C ALA A 369 -3.97 -6.39 -12.83
N GLY A 370 -3.43 -6.61 -11.65
CA GLY A 370 -2.66 -7.80 -11.37
C GLY A 370 -2.13 -7.86 -9.95
N PHE A 371 -1.20 -8.76 -9.71
CA PHE A 371 -0.68 -9.08 -8.40
C PHE A 371 -0.29 -7.84 -7.58
N TRP A 372 0.36 -6.87 -8.22
CA TRP A 372 0.83 -5.63 -7.60
C TRP A 372 -0.05 -4.42 -7.88
N LYS A 373 -0.64 -4.33 -9.07
CA LYS A 373 -1.51 -3.22 -9.46
C LYS A 373 -2.96 -3.56 -9.23
N CYS A 374 -3.59 -2.84 -8.33
CA CYS A 374 -4.97 -3.00 -7.88
C CYS A 374 -5.54 -1.63 -7.50
N PRO A 375 -6.83 -1.50 -7.17
CA PRO A 375 -7.47 -0.21 -6.94
C PRO A 375 -7.13 0.37 -5.57
N TYR A 376 -5.88 0.29 -5.15
CA TYR A 376 -5.45 0.70 -3.81
C TYR A 376 -4.92 2.13 -3.80
N HIS A 377 -3.75 2.40 -4.39
CA HIS A 377 -3.12 3.72 -4.33
C HIS A 377 -4.00 4.81 -4.96
N ASN A 378 -4.55 4.54 -6.15
CA ASN A 378 -5.39 5.51 -6.85
C ASN A 378 -6.76 5.72 -6.18
N SER A 379 -7.41 4.67 -5.67
CA SER A 379 -8.62 4.85 -4.86
C SER A 379 -8.32 5.53 -3.53
N ARG A 380 -7.21 5.18 -2.86
CA ARG A 380 -6.80 5.82 -1.60
C ARG A 380 -6.57 7.30 -1.80
N MET A 381 -5.85 7.68 -2.86
CA MET A 381 -5.66 9.10 -3.20
C MET A 381 -7.01 9.82 -3.37
N CYS A 382 -7.92 9.26 -4.16
CA CYS A 382 -9.23 9.88 -4.36
C CYS A 382 -10.02 9.98 -3.04
N LEU A 383 -10.05 8.90 -2.25
CA LEU A 383 -10.77 8.85 -0.97
C LEU A 383 -10.20 9.83 0.05
N GLU A 384 -8.87 9.91 0.18
CA GLU A 384 -8.20 10.86 1.05
C GLU A 384 -8.55 12.32 0.67
N LEU A 385 -8.52 12.65 -0.61
CA LEU A 385 -8.87 14.01 -1.06
C LEU A 385 -10.35 14.32 -0.84
N ILE A 386 -11.24 13.34 -0.99
CA ILE A 386 -12.68 13.51 -0.72
C ILE A 386 -12.92 13.73 0.79
N GLU A 387 -12.30 12.94 1.66
CA GLU A 387 -12.47 13.04 3.12
C GLU A 387 -11.82 14.31 3.69
N ARG A 388 -10.69 14.74 3.13
CA ARG A 388 -9.98 15.98 3.50
C ARG A 388 -10.63 17.24 2.89
N ASP A 389 -11.65 17.09 2.06
CA ASP A 389 -12.44 18.16 1.42
C ASP A 389 -11.64 19.03 0.40
N TYR A 390 -10.81 18.38 -0.42
CA TYR A 390 -9.99 19.01 -1.46
C TYR A 390 -10.42 18.69 -2.90
#